data_47914f222e66e4ebe2bbce3995c1815c
#
_entry.id   47914f222e66e4ebe2bbce3995c1815c
#
_cell.length_a   1.000
_cell.length_b   1.000
_cell.length_c   1.000
_cell.angle_alpha   90.00
_cell.angle_beta   90.00
_cell.angle_gamma   90.00
#
_symmetry.space_group_name_H-M   'P 1'
#
loop_
_entity.id
_entity.type
_entity.pdbx_description
1 polymer ?
#
loop_
_entity_poly.entity_id
_entity_poly.type
_entity_poly.pdbx_seq_one_letter_code
_entity_poly.pdbx_strand_id
1 'polypeptide(L)'
;MSVSKHSLFEPTFLLRAPYAIADSGASDILLRASDATGIDHDASITDKNVLLPNGHTLQSIAAGHIRLPNMPNPFKVYIFRNNELRQSLFGLSRLCSQGCTINFTINTVTVTNNGAMVLRGQRLPTDSLWTVPLPVPAIMSTDVTANAVISIPSDAAFIRFAHATLGSPSISTLLRALRAGYLQSFPRLTAQLVSNHPPHTIPTAKGHLDQHRQGIDSTTDDAINTSTTHAPVSSPNDHESHTVYVKTILASDTNHSDLTGRFPVVSLTGNQYLFISTMDGYIHSESMTSRHHTEYLKAYQKTIDFFRAHGHPISIQRLDNETSSQLEKLAQTQKITIQFCPPANHRALHAECAIRTYKNHLIATLATTAVDFPLNLWDKLLPQIEICLNHLLPYKLNPGVSAYAGIRGGRTTSEPTHSHL
;
A
#
# COMPACT_ATOMS: atom_id res chain seq x y z
N MET A 1 36.72 -12.34 13.76
CA MET A 1 35.63 -11.37 14.01
C MET A 1 35.08 -10.93 12.65
N SER A 2 34.02 -11.56 12.22
CA SER A 2 33.39 -11.29 10.93
C SER A 2 32.08 -10.54 11.18
N VAL A 3 32.03 -9.29 10.77
CA VAL A 3 30.85 -8.42 10.89
C VAL A 3 29.91 -8.76 9.72
N SER A 4 28.81 -9.40 10.03
CA SER A 4 27.73 -9.70 9.11
C SER A 4 27.08 -8.41 8.62
N LYS A 5 27.16 -8.16 7.32
CA LYS A 5 26.41 -7.09 6.64
C LYS A 5 24.94 -7.49 6.58
N HIS A 6 24.11 -6.88 7.41
CA HIS A 6 22.67 -6.90 7.21
C HIS A 6 22.33 -6.12 5.95
N SER A 7 21.94 -6.84 4.93
CA SER A 7 21.29 -6.32 3.75
C SER A 7 19.90 -5.80 4.16
N LEU A 8 19.78 -4.50 4.31
CA LEU A 8 18.49 -3.83 4.39
C LEU A 8 17.79 -4.00 3.04
N PHE A 9 16.68 -4.71 3.04
CA PHE A 9 15.78 -4.78 1.89
C PHE A 9 15.28 -3.38 1.57
N GLU A 10 15.83 -2.79 0.52
CA GLU A 10 15.20 -1.63 -0.11
C GLU A 10 13.88 -2.06 -0.75
N PRO A 11 12.79 -1.30 -0.61
CA PRO A 11 11.59 -1.49 -1.40
C PRO A 11 11.88 -1.01 -2.81
N THR A 12 12.47 -1.86 -3.62
CA THR A 12 12.70 -1.63 -5.05
C THR A 12 11.38 -1.85 -5.76
N PHE A 13 10.87 -0.82 -6.35
CA PHE A 13 9.88 -0.65 -7.42
C PHE A 13 8.78 0.38 -7.10
N LEU A 14 9.17 1.50 -6.53
CA LEU A 14 8.70 2.75 -7.13
C LEU A 14 9.78 3.09 -8.16
N LEU A 15 9.42 3.33 -9.41
CA LEU A 15 10.27 4.04 -10.35
C LEU A 15 10.68 5.33 -9.63
N ARG A 16 11.84 5.31 -8.99
CA ARG A 16 12.39 6.52 -8.39
C ARG A 16 12.57 7.48 -9.56
N ALA A 17 11.78 8.54 -9.56
CA ALA A 17 12.07 9.65 -10.44
C ALA A 17 13.57 9.94 -10.33
N PRO A 18 14.30 10.06 -11.45
CA PRO A 18 15.72 10.33 -11.41
C PRO A 18 15.93 11.56 -10.54
N TYR A 19 16.95 11.53 -9.70
CA TYR A 19 17.29 12.63 -8.80
C TYR A 19 18.73 13.07 -9.03
N ALA A 20 18.99 14.33 -8.75
CA ALA A 20 20.32 14.89 -8.75
C ALA A 20 20.69 15.40 -7.35
N ILE A 21 21.97 15.46 -7.05
CA ILE A 21 22.48 16.12 -5.87
C ILE A 21 22.26 17.63 -6.03
N ALA A 22 21.66 18.25 -5.03
CA ALA A 22 21.56 19.71 -4.94
C ALA A 22 22.94 20.29 -4.58
N ASP A 23 23.64 20.81 -5.60
CA ASP A 23 25.02 21.26 -5.47
C ASP A 23 25.10 22.79 -5.59
N SER A 24 25.51 23.45 -4.49
CA SER A 24 25.71 24.88 -4.46
C SER A 24 27.00 25.32 -5.16
N GLY A 25 27.95 24.41 -5.35
CA GLY A 25 29.23 24.67 -6.03
C GLY A 25 29.15 24.45 -7.54
N ALA A 26 28.20 23.70 -8.03
CA ALA A 26 28.02 23.50 -9.47
C ALA A 26 27.40 24.74 -10.14
N SER A 27 28.01 25.19 -11.25
CA SER A 27 27.51 26.30 -12.05
C SER A 27 26.37 25.93 -12.98
N ASP A 28 26.23 24.64 -13.29
CA ASP A 28 25.33 24.13 -14.30
C ASP A 28 24.64 22.85 -13.82
N ILE A 29 23.62 22.39 -14.57
CA ILE A 29 22.94 21.12 -14.33
C ILE A 29 23.62 20.07 -15.20
N LEU A 30 24.24 19.09 -14.53
CA LEU A 30 25.02 18.03 -15.14
C LEU A 30 24.31 16.69 -14.91
N LEU A 31 23.87 16.03 -15.96
CA LEU A 31 23.08 14.81 -15.90
C LEU A 31 23.86 13.62 -16.42
N ARG A 32 23.66 12.48 -15.78
CA ARG A 32 24.06 11.19 -16.36
C ARG A 32 23.12 10.83 -17.51
N ALA A 33 23.60 10.14 -18.50
CA ALA A 33 22.78 9.69 -19.63
C ALA A 33 21.58 8.84 -19.18
N SER A 34 21.73 8.02 -18.13
CA SER A 34 20.62 7.25 -17.54
C SER A 34 19.53 8.11 -16.90
N ASP A 35 19.89 9.28 -16.40
CA ASP A 35 18.98 10.16 -15.66
C ASP A 35 18.37 11.25 -16.58
N ALA A 36 18.88 11.34 -17.81
CA ALA A 36 18.40 12.23 -18.84
C ALA A 36 17.30 11.59 -19.73
N THR A 37 16.83 10.40 -19.38
CA THR A 37 15.79 9.69 -20.13
C THR A 37 14.53 10.55 -20.22
N GLY A 38 14.09 10.83 -21.45
CA GLY A 38 12.92 11.68 -21.71
C GLY A 38 13.19 13.18 -21.75
N ILE A 39 14.42 13.63 -21.53
CA ILE A 39 14.82 15.02 -21.84
C ILE A 39 15.10 15.11 -23.35
N ASP A 40 14.40 16.01 -24.00
CA ASP A 40 14.70 16.34 -25.40
C ASP A 40 16.08 16.98 -25.46
N HIS A 41 17.02 16.32 -26.14
CA HIS A 41 18.41 16.72 -26.16
C HIS A 41 19.01 16.50 -27.55
N ASP A 42 19.97 17.34 -27.87
CA ASP A 42 20.72 17.29 -29.11
C ASP A 42 22.14 16.75 -28.85
N ALA A 43 22.45 15.58 -29.41
CA ALA A 43 23.76 14.94 -29.29
C ALA A 43 24.86 15.68 -30.10
N SER A 44 24.51 16.62 -31.00
CA SER A 44 25.48 17.46 -31.71
C SER A 44 26.09 18.54 -30.81
N ILE A 45 25.45 18.84 -29.66
CA ILE A 45 25.89 19.89 -28.73
C ILE A 45 26.75 19.25 -27.63
N THR A 46 28.06 19.28 -27.82
CA THR A 46 29.06 18.73 -26.89
C THR A 46 30.00 19.83 -26.37
N ASP A 47 29.45 20.97 -26.03
CA ASP A 47 30.21 22.21 -25.80
C ASP A 47 30.62 22.40 -24.31
N LYS A 48 30.24 21.49 -23.42
CA LYS A 48 30.57 21.64 -22.00
C LYS A 48 31.72 20.73 -21.58
N ASN A 49 32.79 21.35 -21.12
CA ASN A 49 33.91 20.70 -20.46
C ASN A 49 33.88 20.99 -18.95
N VAL A 50 34.03 19.98 -18.15
CA VAL A 50 34.09 20.07 -16.67
C VAL A 50 35.45 19.55 -16.21
N LEU A 51 36.23 20.41 -15.57
CA LEU A 51 37.51 20.05 -14.99
C LEU A 51 37.26 19.48 -13.56
N LEU A 52 37.68 18.25 -13.33
CA LEU A 52 37.61 17.62 -12.02
C LEU A 52 38.85 18.01 -11.16
N PRO A 53 38.75 17.91 -9.81
CA PRO A 53 39.85 18.21 -8.90
C PRO A 53 41.12 17.39 -9.16
N ASN A 54 41.01 16.21 -9.78
CA ASN A 54 42.13 15.33 -10.14
C ASN A 54 42.79 15.70 -11.48
N GLY A 55 42.40 16.84 -12.11
CA GLY A 55 42.92 17.30 -13.38
C GLY A 55 42.28 16.65 -14.63
N HIS A 56 41.39 15.66 -14.46
CA HIS A 56 40.66 15.10 -15.59
C HIS A 56 39.55 16.04 -16.08
N THR A 57 39.38 16.12 -17.41
CA THR A 57 38.32 16.88 -18.02
C THR A 57 37.23 15.92 -18.55
N LEU A 58 36.00 16.15 -18.12
CA LEU A 58 34.82 15.47 -18.65
C LEU A 58 34.22 16.34 -19.77
N GLN A 59 33.82 15.71 -20.87
CA GLN A 59 33.12 16.37 -21.96
C GLN A 59 31.69 15.89 -22.06
N SER A 60 30.74 16.82 -22.19
CA SER A 60 29.34 16.48 -22.42
C SER A 60 29.17 15.72 -23.72
N ILE A 61 28.27 14.74 -23.75
CA ILE A 61 27.92 13.98 -24.97
C ILE A 61 26.66 14.53 -25.65
N ALA A 62 25.92 15.38 -24.96
CA ALA A 62 24.71 16.06 -25.44
C ALA A 62 24.36 17.23 -24.54
N ALA A 63 23.50 18.13 -25.03
CA ALA A 63 22.85 19.14 -24.20
C ALA A 63 21.35 19.17 -24.48
N GLY A 64 20.58 19.55 -23.45
CA GLY A 64 19.13 19.63 -23.53
C GLY A 64 18.59 20.75 -22.66
N HIS A 65 17.29 20.76 -22.49
CA HIS A 65 16.61 21.77 -21.67
C HIS A 65 15.59 21.10 -20.73
N ILE A 66 15.52 21.58 -19.49
CA ILE A 66 14.48 21.19 -18.53
C ILE A 66 13.64 22.41 -18.17
N ARG A 67 12.34 22.20 -17.97
CA ARG A 67 11.42 23.22 -17.46
C ARG A 67 11.15 22.96 -16.00
N LEU A 68 11.25 23.99 -15.17
CA LEU A 68 10.88 23.93 -13.76
C LEU A 68 9.54 24.64 -13.55
N PRO A 69 8.70 24.16 -12.61
CA PRO A 69 7.49 24.85 -12.24
C PRO A 69 7.77 26.29 -11.82
N ASN A 70 6.87 27.22 -12.16
CA ASN A 70 6.96 28.63 -11.78
C ASN A 70 8.25 29.38 -12.23
N MET A 71 8.93 28.84 -13.25
CA MET A 71 10.06 29.50 -13.91
C MET A 71 9.71 29.88 -15.33
N PRO A 72 10.04 31.12 -15.77
CA PRO A 72 9.66 31.61 -17.11
C PRO A 72 10.44 30.93 -18.23
N ASN A 73 11.70 30.58 -17.97
CA ASN A 73 12.61 30.06 -19.00
C ASN A 73 13.08 28.63 -18.64
N PRO A 74 13.32 27.80 -19.67
CA PRO A 74 13.92 26.49 -19.45
C PRO A 74 15.41 26.63 -19.05
N PHE A 75 15.90 25.62 -18.31
CA PHE A 75 17.31 25.55 -17.93
C PHE A 75 18.07 24.62 -18.86
N LYS A 76 19.21 25.08 -19.38
CA LYS A 76 20.10 24.23 -20.16
C LYS A 76 20.74 23.18 -19.24
N VAL A 77 20.76 21.93 -19.69
CA VAL A 77 21.39 20.81 -19.01
C VAL A 77 22.44 20.19 -19.93
N TYR A 78 23.47 19.61 -19.33
CA TYR A 78 24.52 18.92 -20.06
C TYR A 78 24.56 17.46 -19.67
N ILE A 79 24.65 16.56 -20.63
CA ILE A 79 24.56 15.12 -20.45
C ILE A 79 25.95 14.51 -20.60
N PHE A 80 26.31 13.65 -19.66
CA PHE A 80 27.59 12.95 -19.60
C PHE A 80 27.39 11.44 -19.59
N ARG A 81 28.42 10.68 -19.96
CA ARG A 81 28.38 9.23 -19.90
C ARG A 81 28.22 8.74 -18.46
N ASN A 82 27.53 7.61 -18.27
CA ASN A 82 27.25 7.06 -16.93
C ASN A 82 28.51 6.63 -16.17
N ASN A 83 29.59 6.29 -16.86
CA ASN A 83 30.87 5.90 -16.27
C ASN A 83 31.77 7.11 -15.94
N GLU A 84 31.43 8.30 -16.42
CA GLU A 84 32.20 9.53 -16.20
C GLU A 84 31.65 10.36 -15.04
N LEU A 85 30.33 10.43 -14.91
CA LEU A 85 29.64 11.14 -13.85
C LEU A 85 29.02 10.15 -12.86
N ARG A 86 29.49 10.15 -11.62
CA ARG A 86 29.01 9.22 -10.59
C ARG A 86 27.54 9.42 -10.22
N GLN A 87 27.10 10.65 -10.15
CA GLN A 87 25.72 11.07 -9.88
C GLN A 87 25.41 12.37 -10.63
N SER A 88 24.14 12.57 -10.99
CA SER A 88 23.68 13.82 -11.57
C SER A 88 23.78 14.95 -10.54
N LEU A 89 24.21 16.14 -10.98
CA LEU A 89 24.37 17.33 -10.16
C LEU A 89 23.39 18.41 -10.60
N PHE A 90 22.68 18.99 -9.68
CA PHE A 90 21.80 20.12 -9.93
C PHE A 90 22.43 21.41 -9.39
N GLY A 91 23.02 22.19 -10.28
CA GLY A 91 23.67 23.45 -9.92
C GLY A 91 22.67 24.50 -9.44
N LEU A 92 22.66 24.74 -8.15
CA LEU A 92 21.72 25.66 -7.50
C LEU A 92 22.06 27.14 -7.78
N SER A 93 23.31 27.45 -8.05
CA SER A 93 23.76 28.81 -8.37
C SER A 93 23.00 29.42 -9.55
N ARG A 94 22.63 28.60 -10.51
CA ARG A 94 21.82 29.02 -11.67
C ARG A 94 20.40 29.46 -11.32
N LEU A 95 19.78 28.80 -10.33
CA LEU A 95 18.48 29.19 -9.80
C LEU A 95 18.56 30.54 -9.08
N CYS A 96 19.59 30.74 -8.26
CA CYS A 96 19.83 32.00 -7.59
C CYS A 96 20.00 33.17 -8.59
N SER A 97 20.69 32.95 -9.69
CA SER A 97 20.88 33.96 -10.74
C SER A 97 19.57 34.35 -11.43
N GLN A 98 18.51 33.55 -11.32
CA GLN A 98 17.18 33.84 -11.83
C GLN A 98 16.19 34.28 -10.74
N GLY A 99 16.68 34.75 -9.61
CA GLY A 99 15.88 35.32 -8.53
C GLY A 99 15.25 34.28 -7.58
N CYS A 100 15.69 33.03 -7.62
CA CYS A 100 15.22 32.04 -6.68
C CYS A 100 15.88 32.17 -5.31
N THR A 101 15.12 31.93 -4.26
CA THR A 101 15.59 31.76 -2.88
C THR A 101 15.69 30.27 -2.57
N ILE A 102 16.83 29.85 -2.01
CA ILE A 102 17.07 28.45 -1.66
C ILE A 102 17.21 28.34 -0.15
N ASN A 103 16.41 27.47 0.45
CA ASN A 103 16.42 27.20 1.87
C ASN A 103 16.75 25.73 2.15
N PHE A 104 17.82 25.51 2.92
CA PHE A 104 18.23 24.20 3.42
C PHE A 104 17.77 24.05 4.87
N THR A 105 17.08 22.96 5.13
CA THR A 105 16.81 22.51 6.49
C THR A 105 17.58 21.21 6.76
N ILE A 106 17.49 20.68 7.97
CA ILE A 106 18.15 19.41 8.31
C ILE A 106 17.73 18.26 7.39
N ASN A 107 16.50 18.26 6.89
CA ASN A 107 15.92 17.16 6.10
C ASN A 107 15.51 17.53 4.69
N THR A 108 15.40 18.81 4.37
CA THR A 108 14.85 19.25 3.08
C THR A 108 15.65 20.39 2.48
N VAL A 109 15.63 20.48 1.14
CA VAL A 109 16.00 21.67 0.39
C VAL A 109 14.78 22.18 -0.35
N THR A 110 14.50 23.48 -0.27
CA THR A 110 13.37 24.11 -0.98
C THR A 110 13.86 25.29 -1.78
N VAL A 111 13.38 25.39 -3.01
CA VAL A 111 13.65 26.49 -3.92
C VAL A 111 12.35 27.19 -4.22
N THR A 112 12.31 28.50 -4.02
CA THR A 112 11.12 29.32 -4.29
C THR A 112 11.50 30.50 -5.20
N ASN A 113 10.57 30.92 -6.06
CA ASN A 113 10.67 32.15 -6.84
C ASN A 113 9.45 33.01 -6.55
N ASN A 114 9.67 34.23 -6.05
CA ASN A 114 8.60 35.13 -5.63
C ASN A 114 7.55 34.46 -4.72
N GLY A 115 8.00 33.59 -3.80
CA GLY A 115 7.14 32.83 -2.88
C GLY A 115 6.50 31.58 -3.47
N ALA A 116 6.53 31.37 -4.78
CA ALA A 116 6.03 30.17 -5.42
C ALA A 116 7.08 29.05 -5.38
N MET A 117 6.66 27.81 -5.08
CA MET A 117 7.52 26.64 -5.03
C MET A 117 8.01 26.27 -6.42
N VAL A 118 9.34 26.22 -6.61
CA VAL A 118 9.99 25.80 -7.84
C VAL A 118 10.44 24.34 -7.74
N LEU A 119 11.08 23.99 -6.62
CA LEU A 119 11.68 22.68 -6.43
C LEU A 119 11.72 22.34 -4.93
N ARG A 120 11.46 21.08 -4.61
CA ARG A 120 11.61 20.57 -3.24
C ARG A 120 12.36 19.25 -3.27
N GLY A 121 13.41 19.18 -2.50
CA GLY A 121 14.24 18.00 -2.34
C GLY A 121 14.30 17.51 -0.91
N GLN A 122 14.94 16.36 -0.73
CA GLN A 122 15.12 15.71 0.57
C GLN A 122 16.57 15.37 0.80
N ARG A 123 16.98 15.34 2.07
CA ARG A 123 18.29 14.84 2.46
C ARG A 123 18.26 13.32 2.49
N LEU A 124 19.21 12.67 1.83
CA LEU A 124 19.37 11.23 1.91
C LEU A 124 19.99 10.82 3.25
N PRO A 125 19.39 9.86 3.97
CA PRO A 125 19.94 9.40 5.25
C PRO A 125 21.34 8.79 5.14
N THR A 126 21.66 8.19 3.99
CA THR A 126 22.90 7.46 3.73
C THR A 126 24.09 8.37 3.42
N ASP A 127 23.86 9.46 2.68
CA ASP A 127 24.94 10.25 2.07
C ASP A 127 25.08 11.66 2.66
N SER A 128 24.19 12.02 3.57
CA SER A 128 24.15 13.38 4.16
C SER A 128 23.97 14.52 3.14
N LEU A 129 23.66 14.20 1.88
CA LEU A 129 23.49 15.14 0.79
C LEU A 129 22.01 15.39 0.50
N TRP A 130 21.67 16.62 0.10
CA TRP A 130 20.34 16.95 -0.37
C TRP A 130 20.20 16.55 -1.81
N THR A 131 19.10 15.89 -2.13
CA THR A 131 18.76 15.49 -3.50
C THR A 131 17.49 16.18 -3.93
N VAL A 132 17.42 16.51 -5.21
CA VAL A 132 16.27 17.12 -5.86
C VAL A 132 15.77 16.18 -6.95
N PRO A 133 14.46 16.03 -7.11
CA PRO A 133 13.91 15.27 -8.22
C PRO A 133 14.26 15.99 -9.53
N LEU A 134 14.76 15.24 -10.50
CA LEU A 134 14.89 15.76 -11.84
C LEU A 134 13.49 15.81 -12.45
N PRO A 135 13.10 16.95 -13.06
CA PRO A 135 11.92 16.98 -13.89
C PRO A 135 12.22 16.06 -15.07
N VAL A 136 11.73 14.85 -15.03
CA VAL A 136 11.60 14.04 -16.24
C VAL A 136 10.65 14.85 -17.11
N PRO A 137 11.05 15.29 -18.32
CA PRO A 137 10.05 15.74 -19.27
C PRO A 137 9.08 14.57 -19.34
N ALA A 138 7.83 14.84 -19.15
CA ALA A 138 6.81 13.87 -19.41
C ALA A 138 7.05 13.32 -20.83
N ILE A 139 7.80 12.22 -20.95
CA ILE A 139 7.34 11.18 -21.85
C ILE A 139 5.96 10.97 -21.32
N MET A 140 4.98 11.57 -21.97
CA MET A 140 3.61 11.41 -21.57
C MET A 140 3.43 10.25 -20.57
N SER A 141 4.10 10.28 -19.41
CA SER A 141 3.45 9.95 -18.20
C SER A 141 2.39 11.00 -18.28
N THR A 142 1.36 10.65 -18.96
CA THR A 142 0.14 11.33 -18.81
C THR A 142 0.18 11.72 -17.36
N ASP A 143 0.22 13.01 -17.03
CA ASP A 143 -0.25 13.55 -15.78
C ASP A 143 -1.74 13.18 -15.70
N VAL A 144 -1.97 11.91 -15.97
CA VAL A 144 -3.16 11.10 -15.80
C VAL A 144 -3.46 10.99 -14.31
N THR A 145 -2.53 11.40 -13.47
CA THR A 145 -2.69 11.32 -12.06
C THR A 145 -3.79 12.28 -11.59
N ALA A 146 -3.58 13.41 -11.03
CA ALA A 146 -4.69 14.18 -10.48
C ALA A 146 -5.44 15.03 -11.53
N ASN A 147 -4.74 15.58 -12.54
CA ASN A 147 -5.36 16.44 -13.54
C ASN A 147 -6.23 15.69 -14.56
N ALA A 148 -5.89 14.46 -14.93
CA ALA A 148 -6.73 13.66 -15.82
C ALA A 148 -8.06 13.26 -15.16
N VAL A 149 -8.06 13.01 -13.86
CA VAL A 149 -9.30 12.76 -13.09
C VAL A 149 -10.21 13.98 -13.11
N ILE A 150 -9.65 15.19 -13.06
CA ILE A 150 -10.40 16.44 -13.15
C ILE A 150 -10.87 16.72 -14.58
N SER A 151 -10.12 16.27 -15.60
CA SER A 151 -10.41 16.52 -17.01
C SER A 151 -11.34 15.49 -17.65
N ILE A 152 -11.74 14.42 -16.98
CA ILE A 152 -12.71 13.46 -17.48
C ILE A 152 -14.08 14.17 -17.61
N PRO A 153 -14.61 14.35 -18.83
CA PRO A 153 -15.72 15.27 -19.08
C PRO A 153 -17.07 14.74 -18.60
N SER A 154 -17.24 13.43 -18.47
CA SER A 154 -18.49 12.78 -18.09
C SER A 154 -18.40 12.18 -16.69
N ASP A 155 -19.39 12.44 -15.85
CA ASP A 155 -19.49 11.87 -14.51
C ASP A 155 -19.52 10.34 -14.53
N ALA A 156 -20.22 9.76 -15.49
CA ALA A 156 -20.25 8.30 -15.66
C ALA A 156 -18.85 7.72 -16.03
N ALA A 157 -18.10 8.42 -16.88
CA ALA A 157 -16.73 8.02 -17.22
C ALA A 157 -15.79 8.18 -16.03
N PHE A 158 -15.94 9.27 -15.27
CA PHE A 158 -15.18 9.52 -14.05
C PHE A 158 -15.44 8.42 -13.01
N ILE A 159 -16.71 8.05 -12.75
CA ILE A 159 -17.03 6.99 -11.80
C ILE A 159 -16.47 5.64 -12.26
N ARG A 160 -16.54 5.30 -13.54
CA ARG A 160 -15.93 4.07 -14.06
C ARG A 160 -14.41 4.05 -13.83
N PHE A 161 -13.73 5.16 -14.08
CA PHE A 161 -12.30 5.29 -13.83
C PHE A 161 -11.98 5.14 -12.33
N ALA A 162 -12.63 5.90 -11.47
CA ALA A 162 -12.41 5.84 -10.03
C ALA A 162 -12.69 4.44 -9.45
N HIS A 163 -13.75 3.80 -9.91
CA HIS A 163 -14.12 2.44 -9.53
C HIS A 163 -13.05 1.42 -9.95
N ALA A 164 -12.55 1.52 -11.18
CA ALA A 164 -11.48 0.67 -11.69
C ALA A 164 -10.17 0.87 -10.90
N THR A 165 -9.80 2.12 -10.60
CA THR A 165 -8.61 2.46 -9.80
C THR A 165 -8.67 1.85 -8.40
N LEU A 166 -9.85 1.73 -7.82
CA LEU A 166 -10.10 1.11 -6.52
C LEU A 166 -10.23 -0.43 -6.59
N GLY A 167 -9.88 -1.06 -7.72
CA GLY A 167 -9.94 -2.51 -7.91
C GLY A 167 -11.35 -3.05 -8.12
N SER A 168 -12.24 -2.26 -8.68
CA SER A 168 -13.62 -2.64 -9.03
C SER A 168 -14.40 -3.30 -7.87
N PRO A 169 -14.47 -2.65 -6.70
CA PRO A 169 -15.20 -3.19 -5.54
C PRO A 169 -16.72 -3.34 -5.83
N SER A 170 -17.44 -4.06 -4.96
CA SER A 170 -18.90 -4.03 -5.03
C SER A 170 -19.42 -2.62 -4.76
N ILE A 171 -20.52 -2.24 -5.45
CA ILE A 171 -21.10 -0.89 -5.32
C ILE A 171 -21.47 -0.59 -3.86
N SER A 172 -22.01 -1.57 -3.14
CA SER A 172 -22.36 -1.44 -1.72
C SER A 172 -21.14 -1.14 -0.84
N THR A 173 -20.00 -1.79 -1.11
CA THR A 173 -18.74 -1.54 -0.39
C THR A 173 -18.22 -0.14 -0.68
N LEU A 174 -18.22 0.28 -1.95
CA LEU A 174 -17.79 1.63 -2.34
C LEU A 174 -18.67 2.71 -1.70
N LEU A 175 -20.00 2.57 -1.77
CA LEU A 175 -20.93 3.53 -1.16
C LEU A 175 -20.76 3.61 0.36
N ARG A 176 -20.54 2.48 1.02
CA ARG A 176 -20.27 2.46 2.46
C ARG A 176 -18.99 3.22 2.81
N ALA A 177 -17.90 2.98 2.09
CA ALA A 177 -16.63 3.67 2.31
C ALA A 177 -16.74 5.19 2.06
N LEU A 178 -17.46 5.61 1.02
CA LEU A 178 -17.69 7.02 0.72
C LEU A 178 -18.56 7.71 1.80
N ARG A 179 -19.64 7.08 2.25
CA ARG A 179 -20.50 7.61 3.32
C ARG A 179 -19.76 7.69 4.65
N ALA A 180 -18.84 6.80 4.91
CA ALA A 180 -17.97 6.83 6.09
C ALA A 180 -16.81 7.83 5.97
N GLY A 181 -16.61 8.45 4.80
CA GLY A 181 -15.55 9.44 4.59
C GLY A 181 -14.14 8.84 4.37
N TYR A 182 -14.03 7.56 4.06
CA TYR A 182 -12.70 6.92 3.90
C TYR A 182 -11.93 7.36 2.66
N LEU A 183 -12.61 7.91 1.66
CA LEU A 183 -12.06 8.31 0.38
C LEU A 183 -12.11 9.82 0.15
N GLN A 184 -12.03 10.62 1.21
CA GLN A 184 -12.10 12.10 1.12
C GLN A 184 -10.99 12.70 0.27
N SER A 185 -9.81 12.05 0.21
CA SER A 185 -8.69 12.48 -0.61
C SER A 185 -8.90 12.23 -2.10
N PHE A 186 -9.92 11.47 -2.50
CA PHE A 186 -10.21 11.20 -3.91
C PHE A 186 -11.10 12.33 -4.47
N PRO A 187 -10.57 13.22 -5.33
CA PRO A 187 -11.31 14.40 -5.77
C PRO A 187 -12.57 14.03 -6.54
N ARG A 188 -13.65 14.78 -6.37
CA ARG A 188 -14.97 14.60 -7.01
C ARG A 188 -15.71 13.30 -6.66
N LEU A 189 -15.09 12.29 -6.06
CA LEU A 189 -15.74 11.02 -5.79
C LEU A 189 -16.66 11.11 -4.58
N THR A 190 -17.97 11.13 -4.83
CA THR A 190 -19.00 11.22 -3.80
C THR A 190 -19.98 10.06 -3.86
N ALA A 191 -20.61 9.72 -2.73
CA ALA A 191 -21.63 8.68 -2.68
C ALA A 191 -22.82 9.00 -3.59
N GLN A 192 -23.20 10.31 -3.66
CA GLN A 192 -24.28 10.75 -4.55
C GLN A 192 -23.95 10.50 -6.03
N LEU A 193 -22.73 10.83 -6.43
CA LEU A 193 -22.31 10.66 -7.82
C LEU A 193 -22.26 9.17 -8.21
N VAL A 194 -21.76 8.30 -7.32
CA VAL A 194 -21.78 6.84 -7.53
C VAL A 194 -23.20 6.31 -7.60
N SER A 195 -24.14 6.82 -6.79
CA SER A 195 -25.53 6.40 -6.81
C SER A 195 -26.25 6.83 -8.11
N ASN A 196 -25.89 7.98 -8.65
CA ASN A 196 -26.45 8.48 -9.91
C ASN A 196 -25.89 7.73 -11.14
N HIS A 197 -24.65 7.28 -11.05
CA HIS A 197 -23.93 6.58 -12.14
C HIS A 197 -23.32 5.27 -11.65
N PRO A 198 -24.13 4.27 -11.23
CA PRO A 198 -23.60 3.04 -10.65
C PRO A 198 -22.74 2.27 -11.67
N PRO A 199 -21.48 1.94 -11.33
CA PRO A 199 -20.56 1.27 -12.25
C PRO A 199 -20.81 -0.24 -12.27
N HIS A 200 -21.71 -0.69 -13.13
CA HIS A 200 -21.90 -2.12 -13.39
C HIS A 200 -20.80 -2.61 -14.32
N THR A 201 -19.81 -3.31 -13.79
CA THR A 201 -18.65 -3.77 -14.56
C THR A 201 -18.48 -5.29 -14.50
N ILE A 202 -17.94 -5.87 -15.58
CA ILE A 202 -17.59 -7.29 -15.63
C ILE A 202 -16.56 -7.65 -14.56
N PRO A 203 -15.51 -6.84 -14.30
CA PRO A 203 -14.59 -7.08 -13.20
C PRO A 203 -15.26 -7.24 -11.84
N THR A 204 -16.20 -6.36 -11.50
CA THR A 204 -16.96 -6.47 -10.25
C THR A 204 -17.74 -7.79 -10.19
N ALA A 205 -18.41 -8.14 -11.28
CA ALA A 205 -19.15 -9.40 -11.35
C ALA A 205 -18.23 -10.61 -11.16
N LYS A 206 -17.07 -10.64 -11.84
CA LYS A 206 -16.10 -11.73 -11.70
C LYS A 206 -15.54 -11.86 -10.29
N GLY A 207 -15.25 -10.77 -9.63
CA GLY A 207 -14.67 -10.77 -8.28
C GLY A 207 -15.67 -11.02 -7.17
N HIS A 208 -16.94 -10.61 -7.36
CA HIS A 208 -17.95 -10.62 -6.30
C HIS A 208 -19.15 -11.51 -6.64
N LEU A 209 -19.01 -12.47 -7.58
CA LEU A 209 -19.97 -13.53 -7.78
C LEU A 209 -19.98 -14.42 -6.54
N ASP A 210 -21.02 -14.29 -5.73
CA ASP A 210 -21.33 -15.28 -4.72
C ASP A 210 -21.76 -16.57 -5.43
N GLN A 211 -20.90 -17.56 -5.46
CA GLN A 211 -21.29 -18.90 -5.85
C GLN A 211 -22.24 -19.42 -4.76
N HIS A 212 -23.52 -19.47 -5.06
CA HIS A 212 -24.45 -20.28 -4.30
C HIS A 212 -23.90 -21.70 -4.30
N ARG A 213 -23.55 -22.24 -3.13
CA ARG A 213 -23.23 -23.66 -2.98
C ARG A 213 -24.50 -24.42 -3.33
N GLN A 214 -24.50 -25.07 -4.49
CA GLN A 214 -25.55 -26.02 -4.83
C GLN A 214 -25.49 -27.16 -3.82
N GLY A 215 -26.60 -27.45 -3.14
CA GLY A 215 -26.75 -28.58 -2.24
C GLY A 215 -26.64 -28.30 -0.75
N ILE A 216 -26.68 -27.04 -0.31
CA ILE A 216 -27.01 -26.74 1.08
C ILE A 216 -28.48 -26.34 1.09
N ASP A 217 -29.35 -27.33 1.23
CA ASP A 217 -30.71 -27.08 1.68
C ASP A 217 -30.58 -26.42 3.06
N SER A 218 -31.25 -25.28 3.22
CA SER A 218 -31.40 -24.66 4.52
C SER A 218 -32.04 -25.68 5.44
N THR A 219 -31.30 -26.14 6.45
CA THR A 219 -31.89 -26.90 7.57
C THR A 219 -32.62 -25.97 8.54
N THR A 220 -33.14 -24.87 8.04
CA THR A 220 -34.23 -24.19 8.74
C THR A 220 -35.46 -25.04 8.42
N ASP A 221 -35.69 -25.99 9.27
CA ASP A 221 -36.98 -26.68 9.32
C ASP A 221 -38.07 -25.61 9.48
N ASP A 222 -38.80 -25.38 8.42
CA ASP A 222 -40.15 -24.87 8.47
C ASP A 222 -41.03 -25.96 9.10
N ALA A 223 -40.65 -26.40 10.26
CA ALA A 223 -41.40 -27.31 11.05
C ALA A 223 -41.72 -26.58 12.34
N ILE A 224 -42.96 -26.42 12.36
CA ILE A 224 -43.83 -26.77 13.50
C ILE A 224 -44.57 -25.58 14.05
N ASN A 225 -45.58 -25.22 13.35
CA ASN A 225 -46.85 -24.97 13.97
C ASN A 225 -47.51 -26.33 14.34
N THR A 226 -47.13 -26.88 15.46
CA THR A 226 -47.94 -27.85 16.20
C THR A 226 -48.02 -27.39 17.63
N SER A 227 -49.09 -26.68 17.89
CA SER A 227 -49.60 -26.43 19.21
C SER A 227 -49.85 -27.78 19.95
N THR A 228 -48.90 -28.11 20.85
CA THR A 228 -49.19 -29.09 21.90
C THR A 228 -49.02 -28.37 23.21
N THR A 229 -50.15 -28.01 23.76
CA THR A 229 -50.38 -27.62 25.14
C THR A 229 -49.89 -28.76 26.07
N HIS A 230 -48.72 -28.60 26.64
CA HIS A 230 -48.34 -29.36 27.86
C HIS A 230 -48.30 -28.38 29.02
N ALA A 231 -49.15 -28.69 29.98
CA ALA A 231 -49.21 -28.04 31.28
C ALA A 231 -47.85 -28.07 32.00
N PRO A 232 -47.49 -27.06 32.79
CA PRO A 232 -46.23 -27.01 33.47
C PRO A 232 -46.28 -27.98 34.66
N VAL A 233 -45.43 -29.00 34.66
CA VAL A 233 -45.08 -29.76 35.83
C VAL A 233 -44.07 -28.93 36.59
N SER A 234 -44.50 -28.34 37.66
CA SER A 234 -43.64 -27.71 38.67
C SER A 234 -42.88 -28.79 39.42
N SER A 235 -41.59 -28.89 39.26
CA SER A 235 -40.67 -29.52 40.20
C SER A 235 -39.88 -28.44 40.92
N PRO A 236 -39.73 -28.56 42.26
CA PRO A 236 -39.06 -27.54 43.05
C PRO A 236 -37.55 -27.75 43.06
N ASN A 237 -36.84 -26.61 42.97
CA ASN A 237 -35.48 -26.41 43.44
C ASN A 237 -34.36 -27.17 42.73
N ASP A 238 -33.96 -26.66 41.56
CA ASP A 238 -32.56 -26.63 41.22
C ASP A 238 -32.18 -25.18 40.88
N HIS A 239 -31.45 -24.56 41.80
CA HIS A 239 -30.72 -23.32 41.50
C HIS A 239 -29.60 -23.68 40.53
N GLU A 240 -29.93 -23.79 39.26
CA GLU A 240 -28.90 -23.77 38.20
C GLU A 240 -28.21 -22.42 38.28
N SER A 241 -27.05 -22.39 38.92
CA SER A 241 -26.15 -21.26 38.82
C SER A 241 -25.62 -21.20 37.38
N HIS A 242 -26.25 -20.38 36.55
CA HIS A 242 -25.70 -20.09 35.21
C HIS A 242 -24.41 -19.29 35.38
N THR A 243 -23.27 -19.97 35.36
CA THR A 243 -21.97 -19.33 35.37
C THR A 243 -21.73 -18.76 33.98
N VAL A 244 -21.97 -17.46 33.82
CA VAL A 244 -21.65 -16.76 32.60
C VAL A 244 -20.15 -16.45 32.59
N TYR A 245 -19.38 -17.16 31.81
CA TYR A 245 -17.98 -16.83 31.56
C TYR A 245 -17.90 -15.65 30.61
N VAL A 246 -17.72 -14.45 31.13
CA VAL A 246 -17.40 -13.28 30.35
C VAL A 246 -15.91 -13.32 30.03
N LYS A 247 -15.54 -13.77 28.84
CA LYS A 247 -14.17 -13.69 28.36
C LYS A 247 -13.93 -12.28 27.87
N THR A 248 -13.34 -11.43 28.68
CA THR A 248 -12.85 -10.10 28.26
C THR A 248 -11.61 -10.33 27.42
N ILE A 249 -11.74 -10.30 26.12
CA ILE A 249 -10.61 -10.30 25.19
C ILE A 249 -10.36 -8.84 24.87
N LEU A 250 -9.15 -8.35 25.17
CA LEU A 250 -8.68 -7.10 24.59
C LEU A 250 -8.77 -7.25 23.07
N ALA A 251 -9.65 -6.49 22.44
CA ALA A 251 -9.90 -6.59 20.99
C ALA A 251 -8.69 -6.15 20.17
N SER A 252 -7.83 -5.31 20.76
CA SER A 252 -6.61 -4.82 20.14
C SER A 252 -5.49 -5.88 20.17
N ASP A 253 -4.60 -5.83 19.18
CA ASP A 253 -3.38 -6.62 19.11
C ASP A 253 -3.56 -8.12 18.83
N THR A 254 -4.77 -8.53 18.44
CA THR A 254 -5.06 -9.91 18.02
C THR A 254 -5.01 -10.03 16.50
N ASN A 255 -4.05 -10.78 16.01
CA ASN A 255 -3.93 -11.12 14.60
C ASN A 255 -4.55 -12.49 14.32
N HIS A 256 -5.29 -12.59 13.22
CA HIS A 256 -5.81 -13.85 12.69
C HIS A 256 -5.15 -14.08 11.34
N SER A 257 -4.58 -15.25 11.11
CA SER A 257 -3.96 -15.55 9.82
C SER A 257 -4.25 -16.97 9.36
N ASP A 258 -4.20 -17.13 8.06
CA ASP A 258 -4.35 -18.42 7.39
C ASP A 258 -3.75 -18.38 5.99
N LEU A 259 -3.56 -19.56 5.36
CA LEU A 259 -3.03 -19.72 4.02
C LEU A 259 -4.15 -19.85 2.99
N THR A 260 -3.94 -19.22 1.84
CA THR A 260 -4.82 -19.49 0.69
C THR A 260 -4.56 -20.87 0.11
N GLY A 261 -5.53 -21.40 -0.67
CA GLY A 261 -5.25 -22.49 -1.60
C GLY A 261 -4.22 -22.06 -2.67
N ARG A 262 -3.68 -23.04 -3.38
CA ARG A 262 -2.73 -22.82 -4.48
C ARG A 262 -3.38 -21.99 -5.59
N PHE A 263 -2.68 -20.97 -6.07
CA PHE A 263 -3.10 -20.19 -7.23
C PHE A 263 -2.88 -21.00 -8.53
N PRO A 264 -3.79 -20.88 -9.50
CA PRO A 264 -3.70 -21.65 -10.74
C PRO A 264 -2.51 -21.23 -11.62
N VAL A 265 -2.07 -19.97 -11.49
CA VAL A 265 -0.93 -19.42 -12.23
C VAL A 265 0.21 -19.14 -11.28
N VAL A 266 1.36 -19.73 -11.54
CA VAL A 266 2.59 -19.42 -10.81
C VAL A 266 3.07 -18.04 -11.22
N SER A 267 3.42 -17.18 -10.25
CA SER A 267 3.97 -15.87 -10.58
C SER A 267 5.36 -15.95 -11.20
N LEU A 268 5.78 -14.86 -11.85
CA LEU A 268 7.13 -14.76 -12.41
C LEU A 268 8.23 -14.95 -11.35
N THR A 269 7.95 -14.62 -10.09
CA THR A 269 8.85 -14.80 -8.95
C THR A 269 8.68 -16.15 -8.24
N GLY A 270 7.87 -17.06 -8.80
CA GLY A 270 7.62 -18.39 -8.28
C GLY A 270 6.54 -18.49 -7.21
N ASN A 271 5.84 -17.40 -6.88
CA ASN A 271 4.80 -17.42 -5.86
C ASN A 271 3.55 -18.16 -6.34
N GLN A 272 2.96 -18.96 -5.43
CA GLN A 272 1.78 -19.79 -5.70
C GLN A 272 0.72 -19.71 -4.59
N TYR A 273 1.05 -19.12 -3.45
CA TYR A 273 0.19 -19.02 -2.27
C TYR A 273 0.25 -17.61 -1.71
N LEU A 274 -0.75 -17.25 -0.93
CA LEU A 274 -0.74 -16.06 -0.08
C LEU A 274 -0.94 -16.47 1.37
N PHE A 275 -0.15 -15.88 2.24
CA PHE A 275 -0.39 -15.80 3.66
C PHE A 275 -1.22 -14.54 3.92
N ILE A 276 -2.45 -14.71 4.38
CA ILE A 276 -3.36 -13.60 4.68
C ILE A 276 -3.47 -13.47 6.18
N SER A 277 -3.32 -12.26 6.67
CA SER A 277 -3.52 -11.93 8.07
C SER A 277 -4.47 -10.75 8.21
N THR A 278 -5.20 -10.71 9.32
CA THR A 278 -6.08 -9.59 9.63
C THR A 278 -6.01 -9.20 11.09
N MET A 279 -5.83 -7.92 11.32
CA MET A 279 -5.83 -7.30 12.64
C MET A 279 -6.64 -6.00 12.60
N ASP A 280 -7.58 -5.85 13.52
CA ASP A 280 -8.42 -4.66 13.67
C ASP A 280 -9.15 -4.20 12.37
N GLY A 281 -9.40 -5.15 11.46
CA GLY A 281 -10.06 -4.90 10.17
C GLY A 281 -9.11 -4.66 9.01
N TYR A 282 -7.83 -4.45 9.26
CA TYR A 282 -6.80 -4.39 8.21
C TYR A 282 -6.49 -5.80 7.72
N ILE A 283 -6.36 -5.96 6.42
CA ILE A 283 -5.96 -7.21 5.78
C ILE A 283 -4.59 -7.03 5.16
N HIS A 284 -3.62 -7.79 5.65
CA HIS A 284 -2.25 -7.83 5.14
C HIS A 284 -1.99 -9.13 4.39
N SER A 285 -1.16 -9.08 3.37
CA SER A 285 -0.87 -10.23 2.52
C SER A 285 0.62 -10.39 2.24
N GLU A 286 1.13 -11.61 2.38
CA GLU A 286 2.48 -11.99 1.97
C GLU A 286 2.43 -13.10 0.93
N SER A 287 3.17 -12.95 -0.16
CA SER A 287 3.25 -13.98 -1.19
C SER A 287 4.27 -15.06 -0.82
N MET A 288 3.95 -16.31 -1.16
CA MET A 288 4.77 -17.48 -0.83
C MET A 288 4.95 -18.39 -2.05
N THR A 289 6.15 -18.95 -2.19
CA THR A 289 6.48 -19.89 -3.26
C THR A 289 5.94 -21.29 -2.97
N SER A 290 5.85 -21.67 -1.71
CA SER A 290 5.40 -23.00 -1.28
C SER A 290 4.74 -22.94 0.11
N ARG A 291 4.08 -24.04 0.50
CA ARG A 291 3.56 -24.23 1.87
C ARG A 291 4.61 -24.79 2.83
N HIS A 292 5.87 -24.90 2.40
CA HIS A 292 6.93 -25.38 3.26
C HIS A 292 7.08 -24.48 4.47
N HIS A 293 7.40 -25.11 5.58
CA HIS A 293 7.52 -24.48 6.87
C HIS A 293 8.43 -23.24 6.88
N THR A 294 9.55 -23.30 6.16
CA THR A 294 10.49 -22.17 6.03
C THR A 294 9.88 -20.94 5.37
N GLU A 295 9.09 -21.13 4.33
CA GLU A 295 8.40 -20.03 3.64
C GLU A 295 7.25 -19.45 4.50
N TYR A 296 6.53 -20.34 5.20
CA TYR A 296 5.52 -19.93 6.15
C TYR A 296 6.10 -19.04 7.27
N LEU A 297 7.21 -19.45 7.88
CA LEU A 297 7.87 -18.66 8.93
C LEU A 297 8.37 -17.32 8.42
N LYS A 298 8.87 -17.24 7.18
CA LYS A 298 9.27 -15.98 6.56
C LYS A 298 8.09 -15.04 6.38
N ALA A 299 6.97 -15.55 5.86
CA ALA A 299 5.75 -14.74 5.69
C ALA A 299 5.19 -14.26 7.03
N TYR A 300 5.19 -15.15 8.03
CA TYR A 300 4.75 -14.81 9.38
C TYR A 300 5.65 -13.74 10.02
N GLN A 301 6.99 -13.88 9.91
CA GLN A 301 7.92 -12.88 10.41
C GLN A 301 7.72 -11.51 9.75
N LYS A 302 7.55 -11.46 8.43
CA LYS A 302 7.26 -10.22 7.72
C LYS A 302 5.97 -9.56 8.18
N THR A 303 4.94 -10.37 8.45
CA THR A 303 3.67 -9.88 9.01
C THR A 303 3.86 -9.25 10.39
N ILE A 304 4.64 -9.89 11.26
CA ILE A 304 4.97 -9.34 12.59
C ILE A 304 5.71 -8.01 12.44
N ASP A 305 6.70 -7.97 11.55
CA ASP A 305 7.50 -6.77 11.33
C ASP A 305 6.68 -5.64 10.72
N PHE A 306 5.76 -5.97 9.80
CA PHE A 306 4.82 -5.02 9.22
C PHE A 306 3.96 -4.34 10.29
N PHE A 307 3.24 -5.09 11.11
CA PHE A 307 2.38 -4.51 12.13
C PHE A 307 3.17 -3.75 13.20
N ARG A 308 4.33 -4.28 13.60
CA ARG A 308 5.22 -3.61 14.55
C ARG A 308 5.73 -2.27 14.02
N ALA A 309 6.13 -2.21 12.76
CA ALA A 309 6.63 -0.99 12.12
C ALA A 309 5.56 0.12 12.06
N HIS A 310 4.27 -0.26 12.10
CA HIS A 310 3.16 0.69 12.13
C HIS A 310 2.62 0.97 13.55
N GLY A 311 3.33 0.52 14.61
CA GLY A 311 2.93 0.77 16.00
C GLY A 311 1.84 -0.15 16.54
N HIS A 312 1.58 -1.28 15.86
CA HIS A 312 0.58 -2.28 16.23
C HIS A 312 1.22 -3.66 16.48
N PRO A 313 2.00 -3.85 17.56
CA PRO A 313 2.63 -5.12 17.83
C PRO A 313 1.57 -6.21 18.06
N ILE A 314 1.78 -7.39 17.48
CA ILE A 314 0.91 -8.53 17.67
C ILE A 314 1.17 -9.12 19.06
N SER A 315 0.15 -9.17 19.93
CA SER A 315 0.22 -9.81 21.24
C SER A 315 -0.40 -11.23 21.23
N ILE A 316 -1.44 -11.40 20.44
CA ILE A 316 -2.15 -12.68 20.30
C ILE A 316 -2.22 -13.06 18.82
N GLN A 317 -1.81 -14.28 18.53
CA GLN A 317 -1.95 -14.88 17.21
C GLN A 317 -2.99 -15.99 17.25
N ARG A 318 -4.04 -15.86 16.44
CA ARG A 318 -5.04 -16.91 16.25
C ARG A 318 -4.78 -17.65 14.95
N LEU A 319 -4.69 -18.98 15.07
CA LEU A 319 -4.41 -19.89 13.97
C LEU A 319 -5.47 -20.99 13.95
N ASP A 320 -5.62 -21.65 12.81
CA ASP A 320 -6.24 -22.97 12.76
C ASP A 320 -5.32 -24.00 13.45
N ASN A 321 -5.82 -25.21 13.68
CA ASN A 321 -5.14 -26.25 14.46
C ASN A 321 -3.80 -26.76 13.88
N GLU A 322 -3.37 -26.24 12.75
CA GLU A 322 -2.08 -26.57 12.14
C GLU A 322 -0.98 -25.67 12.73
N THR A 323 -0.15 -26.22 13.58
CA THR A 323 1.04 -25.54 14.12
C THR A 323 2.28 -26.41 13.98
N SER A 324 3.44 -25.77 14.09
CA SER A 324 4.73 -26.44 14.17
C SER A 324 5.54 -25.93 15.37
N SER A 325 6.39 -26.78 15.91
CA SER A 325 7.27 -26.42 17.02
C SER A 325 8.17 -25.21 16.73
N GLN A 326 8.47 -24.96 15.48
CA GLN A 326 9.29 -23.81 15.07
C GLN A 326 8.45 -22.51 15.04
N LEU A 327 7.17 -22.59 14.69
CA LEU A 327 6.26 -21.44 14.77
C LEU A 327 6.04 -21.05 16.23
N GLU A 328 5.87 -22.02 17.11
CA GLU A 328 5.73 -21.79 18.55
C GLU A 328 6.99 -21.13 19.14
N LYS A 329 8.18 -21.60 18.77
CA LYS A 329 9.45 -20.98 19.15
C LYS A 329 9.57 -19.54 18.67
N LEU A 330 9.20 -19.28 17.41
CA LEU A 330 9.21 -17.94 16.86
C LEU A 330 8.25 -17.02 17.63
N ALA A 331 7.03 -17.46 17.88
CA ALA A 331 6.05 -16.71 18.62
C ALA A 331 6.52 -16.42 20.06
N GLN A 332 7.09 -17.41 20.77
CA GLN A 332 7.69 -17.22 22.08
C GLN A 332 8.83 -16.18 22.06
N THR A 333 9.72 -16.25 21.08
CA THR A 333 10.81 -15.29 20.92
C THR A 333 10.29 -13.87 20.71
N GLN A 334 9.18 -13.74 19.99
CA GLN A 334 8.51 -12.46 19.71
C GLN A 334 7.52 -12.04 20.83
N LYS A 335 7.36 -12.84 21.91
CA LYS A 335 6.42 -12.63 23.01
C LYS A 335 4.96 -12.62 22.54
N ILE A 336 4.61 -13.44 21.55
CA ILE A 336 3.28 -13.57 20.99
C ILE A 336 2.62 -14.84 21.59
N THR A 337 1.42 -14.69 22.10
CA THR A 337 0.61 -15.84 22.59
C THR A 337 -0.16 -16.45 21.44
N ILE A 338 0.07 -17.74 21.15
CA ILE A 338 -0.71 -18.48 20.15
C ILE A 338 -2.01 -18.99 20.80
N GLN A 339 -3.12 -18.77 20.10
CA GLN A 339 -4.43 -19.32 20.43
C GLN A 339 -4.96 -20.12 19.24
N PHE A 340 -5.33 -21.37 19.48
CA PHE A 340 -5.94 -22.21 18.45
C PHE A 340 -7.46 -22.02 18.46
N CYS A 341 -8.05 -22.02 17.26
CA CYS A 341 -9.49 -22.05 17.13
C CYS A 341 -10.00 -23.47 17.45
N PRO A 342 -11.06 -23.61 18.27
CA PRO A 342 -11.65 -24.93 18.53
C PRO A 342 -12.12 -25.58 17.22
N PRO A 343 -11.97 -26.91 17.08
CA PRO A 343 -12.52 -27.65 15.97
C PRO A 343 -14.02 -27.34 15.79
N ALA A 344 -14.46 -27.22 14.54
CA ALA A 344 -15.84 -26.89 14.15
C ALA A 344 -16.32 -25.46 14.46
N ASN A 345 -15.48 -24.58 15.01
CA ASN A 345 -15.85 -23.18 15.21
C ASN A 345 -15.16 -22.25 14.18
N HIS A 346 -15.35 -22.55 12.89
CA HIS A 346 -14.80 -21.73 11.77
C HIS A 346 -15.30 -20.27 11.79
N ARG A 347 -16.44 -19.97 12.43
CA ARG A 347 -16.93 -18.60 12.60
C ARG A 347 -16.04 -17.73 13.48
N ALA A 348 -15.23 -18.35 14.34
CA ALA A 348 -14.26 -17.62 15.18
C ALA A 348 -13.00 -17.22 14.43
N LEU A 349 -12.75 -17.80 13.25
CA LEU A 349 -11.57 -17.51 12.45
C LEU A 349 -11.86 -16.38 11.45
N HIS A 350 -11.54 -15.16 11.84
CA HIS A 350 -11.69 -13.99 10.96
C HIS A 350 -10.80 -14.08 9.70
N ALA A 351 -9.77 -14.93 9.72
CA ALA A 351 -8.87 -15.14 8.60
C ALA A 351 -9.57 -15.69 7.35
N GLU A 352 -10.52 -16.65 7.50
CA GLU A 352 -11.28 -17.17 6.34
C GLU A 352 -12.09 -16.07 5.64
N CYS A 353 -12.74 -15.20 6.43
CA CYS A 353 -13.46 -14.06 5.86
C CYS A 353 -12.51 -13.07 5.18
N ALA A 354 -11.33 -12.85 5.76
CA ALA A 354 -10.31 -11.99 5.17
C ALA A 354 -9.77 -12.57 3.85
N ILE A 355 -9.49 -13.88 3.79
CA ILE A 355 -9.08 -14.58 2.57
C ILE A 355 -10.13 -14.42 1.47
N ARG A 356 -11.40 -14.67 1.78
CA ARG A 356 -12.48 -14.50 0.79
C ARG A 356 -12.54 -13.06 0.28
N THR A 357 -12.54 -12.09 1.19
CA THR A 357 -12.58 -10.67 0.86
C THR A 357 -11.39 -10.27 -0.02
N TYR A 358 -10.18 -10.69 0.35
CA TYR A 358 -8.97 -10.41 -0.41
C TYR A 358 -8.98 -11.05 -1.79
N LYS A 359 -9.34 -12.35 -1.88
CA LYS A 359 -9.45 -13.06 -3.17
C LYS A 359 -10.45 -12.42 -4.11
N ASN A 360 -11.61 -12.05 -3.60
CA ASN A 360 -12.64 -11.39 -4.39
C ASN A 360 -12.12 -10.08 -4.99
N HIS A 361 -11.43 -9.28 -4.16
CA HIS A 361 -10.84 -8.02 -4.61
C HIS A 361 -9.66 -8.23 -5.57
N LEU A 362 -8.82 -9.25 -5.35
CA LEU A 362 -7.75 -9.64 -6.25
C LEU A 362 -8.30 -10.04 -7.63
N ILE A 363 -9.33 -10.88 -7.68
CA ILE A 363 -9.95 -11.30 -8.94
C ILE A 363 -10.57 -10.10 -9.68
N ALA A 364 -11.26 -9.22 -8.96
CA ALA A 364 -11.82 -7.99 -9.54
C ALA A 364 -10.72 -7.09 -10.10
N THR A 365 -9.63 -6.90 -9.35
CA THR A 365 -8.50 -6.08 -9.77
C THR A 365 -7.81 -6.67 -11.00
N LEU A 366 -7.54 -7.98 -11.02
CA LEU A 366 -6.96 -8.67 -12.18
C LEU A 366 -7.87 -8.56 -13.42
N ALA A 367 -9.18 -8.65 -13.24
CA ALA A 367 -10.14 -8.48 -14.33
C ALA A 367 -10.24 -7.01 -14.82
N THR A 368 -9.73 -6.06 -14.06
CA THR A 368 -9.69 -4.63 -14.39
C THR A 368 -8.42 -4.25 -15.16
N THR A 369 -7.37 -5.06 -15.10
CA THR A 369 -6.13 -4.82 -15.85
C THR A 369 -6.36 -4.88 -17.37
N ALA A 370 -5.40 -4.40 -18.14
CA ALA A 370 -5.43 -4.50 -19.59
C ALA A 370 -5.54 -5.97 -20.04
N VAL A 371 -6.15 -6.20 -21.20
CA VAL A 371 -6.43 -7.56 -21.72
C VAL A 371 -5.15 -8.37 -21.94
N ASP A 372 -4.06 -7.70 -22.24
CA ASP A 372 -2.73 -8.25 -22.47
C ASP A 372 -1.87 -8.32 -21.20
N PHE A 373 -2.42 -7.97 -20.04
CA PHE A 373 -1.68 -8.04 -18.77
C PHE A 373 -1.23 -9.49 -18.49
N PRO A 374 0.08 -9.72 -18.30
CA PRO A 374 0.60 -11.06 -18.05
C PRO A 374 0.13 -11.59 -16.69
N LEU A 375 -0.70 -12.64 -16.70
CA LEU A 375 -1.28 -13.19 -15.46
C LEU A 375 -0.21 -13.67 -14.45
N ASN A 376 0.98 -14.03 -14.91
CA ASN A 376 2.09 -14.38 -14.02
C ASN A 376 2.72 -13.19 -13.28
N LEU A 377 2.25 -11.97 -13.50
CA LEU A 377 2.61 -10.78 -12.73
C LEU A 377 1.59 -10.42 -11.64
N TRP A 378 0.66 -11.32 -11.32
CA TRP A 378 -0.40 -11.07 -10.33
C TRP A 378 0.15 -10.66 -8.95
N ASP A 379 1.31 -11.19 -8.55
CA ASP A 379 1.95 -10.86 -7.27
C ASP A 379 2.47 -9.41 -7.22
N LYS A 380 2.71 -8.77 -8.35
CA LYS A 380 3.10 -7.36 -8.43
C LYS A 380 1.94 -6.39 -8.13
N LEU A 381 0.71 -6.87 -8.23
CA LEU A 381 -0.48 -6.08 -7.90
C LEU A 381 -0.82 -6.11 -6.39
N LEU A 382 -0.24 -7.04 -5.61
CA LEU A 382 -0.59 -7.21 -4.20
C LEU A 382 -0.48 -5.93 -3.35
N PRO A 383 0.57 -5.10 -3.49
CA PRO A 383 0.65 -3.86 -2.73
C PRO A 383 -0.49 -2.89 -3.05
N GLN A 384 -0.86 -2.75 -4.33
CA GLN A 384 -1.97 -1.90 -4.74
C GLN A 384 -3.31 -2.45 -4.24
N ILE A 385 -3.51 -3.76 -4.33
CA ILE A 385 -4.70 -4.45 -3.84
C ILE A 385 -4.87 -4.21 -2.34
N GLU A 386 -3.80 -4.38 -1.57
CA GLU A 386 -3.82 -4.17 -0.12
C GLU A 386 -4.19 -2.72 0.24
N ILE A 387 -3.59 -1.74 -0.45
CA ILE A 387 -3.89 -0.32 -0.24
C ILE A 387 -5.37 -0.04 -0.55
N CYS A 388 -5.83 -0.41 -1.74
CA CYS A 388 -7.21 -0.13 -2.17
C CYS A 388 -8.23 -0.81 -1.25
N LEU A 389 -8.01 -2.09 -0.95
CA LEU A 389 -8.92 -2.86 -0.09
C LEU A 389 -9.04 -2.24 1.30
N ASN A 390 -7.92 -1.90 1.93
CA ASN A 390 -7.92 -1.35 3.29
C ASN A 390 -8.43 0.10 3.37
N HIS A 391 -8.44 0.84 2.26
CA HIS A 391 -9.19 2.10 2.18
C HIS A 391 -10.70 1.90 2.11
N LEU A 392 -11.19 0.74 1.65
CA LEU A 392 -12.62 0.43 1.56
C LEU A 392 -13.17 -0.22 2.84
N LEU A 393 -12.32 -0.73 3.70
CA LEU A 393 -12.69 -1.43 4.94
C LEU A 393 -12.65 -0.49 6.16
N PRO A 394 -13.57 -0.68 7.14
CA PRO A 394 -13.54 0.06 8.39
C PRO A 394 -12.42 -0.43 9.32
N TYR A 395 -11.81 0.50 10.04
CA TYR A 395 -10.97 0.16 11.19
C TYR A 395 -11.85 -0.27 12.37
N LYS A 396 -11.68 -1.47 12.89
CA LYS A 396 -12.60 -2.03 13.90
C LYS A 396 -12.60 -1.28 15.23
N LEU A 397 -11.46 -0.71 15.63
CA LEU A 397 -11.37 0.05 16.89
C LEU A 397 -11.95 1.45 16.76
N ASN A 398 -11.97 2.01 15.55
CA ASN A 398 -12.61 3.29 15.25
C ASN A 398 -13.24 3.25 13.84
N PRO A 399 -14.51 2.86 13.72
CA PRO A 399 -15.17 2.76 12.41
C PRO A 399 -15.33 4.09 11.65
N GLY A 400 -14.99 5.22 12.26
CA GLY A 400 -14.95 6.53 11.59
C GLY A 400 -13.78 6.71 10.64
N VAL A 401 -12.79 5.81 10.64
CA VAL A 401 -11.65 5.84 9.73
C VAL A 401 -11.51 4.51 9.00
N SER A 402 -10.82 4.53 7.85
CA SER A 402 -10.53 3.30 7.12
C SER A 402 -9.50 2.42 7.87
N ALA A 403 -9.50 1.13 7.60
CA ALA A 403 -8.50 0.21 8.14
C ALA A 403 -7.08 0.65 7.76
N TYR A 404 -6.91 1.21 6.54
CA TYR A 404 -5.64 1.78 6.11
C TYR A 404 -5.18 2.92 7.02
N ALA A 405 -6.05 3.90 7.29
CA ALA A 405 -5.74 5.04 8.14
C ALA A 405 -5.52 4.60 9.60
N GLY A 406 -6.29 3.62 10.09
CA GLY A 406 -6.19 3.11 11.45
C GLY A 406 -4.85 2.43 11.75
N ILE A 407 -4.32 1.64 10.80
CA ILE A 407 -3.04 0.94 11.00
C ILE A 407 -1.86 1.82 10.59
N ARG A 408 -1.92 2.52 9.45
CA ARG A 408 -0.78 3.30 8.95
C ARG A 408 -0.69 4.71 9.53
N GLY A 409 -1.76 5.22 10.12
CA GLY A 409 -1.78 6.52 10.82
C GLY A 409 -1.04 6.53 12.17
N GLY A 410 -0.62 5.38 12.67
CA GLY A 410 -0.01 5.20 13.98
C GLY A 410 -1.03 5.33 15.13
N ARG A 411 -0.80 4.64 16.24
CA ARG A 411 -1.54 4.92 17.48
C ARG A 411 -1.07 6.28 17.99
N THR A 412 -1.91 7.30 17.93
CA THR A 412 -1.76 8.43 18.84
C THR A 412 -1.95 7.88 20.24
N THR A 413 -0.90 7.89 21.04
CA THR A 413 -0.96 7.60 22.48
C THR A 413 -1.73 8.73 23.17
N SER A 414 -3.05 8.76 22.99
CA SER A 414 -3.94 9.44 23.92
C SER A 414 -4.20 8.42 25.04
N GLU A 415 -3.41 8.47 26.08
CA GLU A 415 -3.81 7.90 27.37
C GLU A 415 -5.19 8.44 27.71
N PRO A 416 -6.15 7.58 28.09
CA PRO A 416 -7.37 8.08 28.69
C PRO A 416 -6.96 8.71 30.05
N THR A 417 -6.97 10.03 30.11
CA THR A 417 -6.96 10.75 31.38
C THR A 417 -8.18 10.28 32.17
N HIS A 418 -7.97 9.40 33.13
CA HIS A 418 -8.92 9.15 34.19
C HIS A 418 -9.07 10.46 34.95
N SER A 419 -10.09 11.26 34.57
CA SER A 419 -10.63 12.25 35.48
C SER A 419 -11.47 11.49 36.51
N HIS A 420 -10.98 11.49 37.73
CA HIS A 420 -11.74 11.14 38.92
C HIS A 420 -13.04 11.96 39.01
N LEU A 421 -14.16 11.28 39.10
CA LEU A 421 -15.31 11.67 39.94
C LEU A 421 -15.93 10.39 40.49
#